data_f52ef6e3859f5e0eb8ff8cf26ae970a9
#
_entry.id   f52ef6e3859f5e0eb8ff8cf26ae970a9
#
_cell.length_a   1.000
_cell.length_b   1.000
_cell.length_c   1.000
_cell.angle_alpha   90.00
_cell.angle_beta   90.00
_cell.angle_gamma   90.00
#
_symmetry.space_group_name_H-M   'P 1'
#
loop_
_entity.id
_entity.type
_entity.pdbx_description
1 polymer ?
#
loop_
_entity_poly.entity_id
_entity_poly.type
_entity_poly.pdbx_seq_one_letter_code
_entity_poly.pdbx_strand_id
1 'polypeptide(L)'
;MQIVRLLALLALLSLLAAAAASASAPIPAEKAGKAVLPELQPSWFLALDYDGAAYVFDGADGEVKGTISHSQYTTAIVTLPSRKEAYLVDSYYSRLVRGTRTDVLTVVDMSNLTTKAEIQLPAKTATLLIRGHIGLLNDERHVVVFNMTPAQSVSIVDVVDRKFVGEISTAGCAIVMPVELRSFLMLCGDGTLQLIELSADGSEVGRRRSKVFFDVNKDPVFSEVKYTGSGWLLTTHNGSVREVRVVSGRIDIGEAWSMLTDEDRQDGNTKEQWRPGGMQPFALHRSAALFYALMHKGKVDTHGQDGKEIWVFDTNRRRRVARFALPFEGRSLLVSQEAVPRIYLSDKDHKLHIYDGYKLKLQRSIDDSGLSGGALLQALMPYD
;
A
#
# COMPACT_ATOMS: atom_id res chain seq x y z
N MET A 1 -29.75 -78.17 -3.49
CA MET A 1 -29.12 -77.26 -4.49
C MET A 1 -29.97 -76.03 -4.85
N GLN A 2 -31.29 -76.10 -4.88
CA GLN A 2 -32.15 -74.94 -5.24
C GLN A 2 -32.23 -73.85 -4.16
N ILE A 3 -32.22 -74.17 -2.87
CA ILE A 3 -32.31 -73.21 -1.75
C ILE A 3 -31.05 -72.31 -1.67
N VAL A 4 -29.85 -72.84 -1.92
CA VAL A 4 -28.60 -72.13 -1.91
C VAL A 4 -28.52 -71.10 -3.06
N ARG A 5 -29.12 -71.43 -4.22
CA ARG A 5 -29.19 -70.47 -5.35
C ARG A 5 -30.18 -69.35 -5.12
N LEU A 6 -31.29 -69.62 -4.39
CA LEU A 6 -32.23 -68.53 -4.04
C LEU A 6 -31.67 -67.55 -3.04
N LEU A 7 -30.91 -68.02 -2.02
CA LEU A 7 -30.26 -67.21 -1.05
C LEU A 7 -29.13 -66.35 -1.66
N ALA A 8 -28.40 -66.91 -2.64
CA ALA A 8 -27.36 -66.14 -3.36
C ALA A 8 -27.96 -65.07 -4.26
N LEU A 9 -29.13 -65.31 -4.89
CA LEU A 9 -29.82 -64.29 -5.69
C LEU A 9 -30.39 -63.16 -4.83
N LEU A 10 -30.93 -63.46 -3.65
CA LEU A 10 -31.42 -62.45 -2.70
C LEU A 10 -30.29 -61.58 -2.12
N ALA A 11 -29.12 -62.17 -1.84
CA ALA A 11 -27.93 -61.42 -1.40
C ALA A 11 -27.38 -60.53 -2.50
N LEU A 12 -27.40 -60.94 -3.77
CA LEU A 12 -26.97 -60.13 -4.91
C LEU A 12 -27.93 -58.94 -5.17
N LEU A 13 -29.23 -59.11 -5.04
CA LEU A 13 -30.22 -58.06 -5.16
C LEU A 13 -30.13 -57.05 -4.03
N SER A 14 -29.79 -57.44 -2.80
CA SER A 14 -29.60 -56.53 -1.68
C SER A 14 -28.31 -55.71 -1.83
N LEU A 15 -27.24 -56.24 -2.41
CA LEU A 15 -26.02 -55.49 -2.73
C LEU A 15 -26.23 -54.44 -3.87
N LEU A 16 -27.04 -54.79 -4.87
CA LEU A 16 -27.40 -53.85 -5.94
C LEU A 16 -28.31 -52.70 -5.46
N ALA A 17 -29.20 -52.96 -4.50
CA ALA A 17 -30.05 -51.95 -3.91
C ALA A 17 -29.26 -50.98 -3.00
N ALA A 18 -28.19 -51.45 -2.33
CA ALA A 18 -27.32 -50.60 -1.51
C ALA A 18 -26.40 -49.69 -2.35
N ALA A 19 -26.06 -50.09 -3.60
CA ALA A 19 -25.25 -49.26 -4.50
C ALA A 19 -26.03 -48.09 -5.16
N ALA A 20 -27.36 -48.15 -5.17
CA ALA A 20 -28.21 -47.11 -5.75
C ALA A 20 -28.55 -45.95 -4.78
N ALA A 21 -28.19 -46.09 -3.50
CA ALA A 21 -28.54 -45.11 -2.47
C ALA A 21 -27.49 -43.97 -2.22
N SER A 22 -26.43 -43.92 -3.03
CA SER A 22 -25.37 -42.89 -2.91
C SER A 22 -25.39 -41.87 -4.04
N ALA A 23 -26.53 -41.61 -4.65
CA ALA A 23 -26.67 -40.41 -5.47
C ALA A 23 -26.66 -39.19 -4.54
N SER A 24 -25.53 -38.55 -4.43
CA SER A 24 -25.45 -37.24 -3.75
C SER A 24 -26.54 -36.34 -4.30
N ALA A 25 -27.30 -35.68 -3.41
CA ALA A 25 -28.26 -34.68 -3.84
C ALA A 25 -27.58 -33.68 -4.82
N PRO A 26 -28.22 -33.32 -5.93
CA PRO A 26 -27.65 -32.39 -6.86
C PRO A 26 -27.29 -31.12 -6.09
N ILE A 27 -26.04 -30.65 -6.25
CA ILE A 27 -25.58 -29.40 -5.67
C ILE A 27 -26.53 -28.31 -6.20
N PRO A 28 -27.25 -27.56 -5.32
CA PRO A 28 -28.15 -26.54 -5.78
C PRO A 28 -27.34 -25.50 -6.57
N ALA A 29 -27.86 -25.08 -7.72
CA ALA A 29 -27.21 -24.06 -8.53
C ALA A 29 -27.03 -22.80 -7.67
N GLU A 30 -25.79 -22.33 -7.55
CA GLU A 30 -25.50 -21.07 -6.89
C GLU A 30 -26.28 -19.96 -7.58
N LYS A 31 -27.01 -19.17 -6.80
CA LYS A 31 -27.59 -17.94 -7.32
C LYS A 31 -26.48 -16.93 -7.45
N ALA A 32 -26.15 -16.54 -8.68
CA ALA A 32 -25.27 -15.42 -8.92
C ALA A 32 -25.85 -14.16 -8.24
N GLY A 33 -25.27 -13.78 -7.13
CA GLY A 33 -25.63 -12.56 -6.38
C GLY A 33 -24.39 -11.67 -6.22
N LYS A 34 -24.61 -10.36 -6.12
CA LYS A 34 -23.53 -9.47 -5.68
C LYS A 34 -23.37 -9.67 -4.17
N ALA A 35 -22.20 -10.12 -3.76
CA ALA A 35 -21.82 -10.07 -2.35
C ALA A 35 -21.68 -8.61 -1.93
N VAL A 36 -22.31 -8.22 -0.83
CA VAL A 36 -22.15 -6.89 -0.24
C VAL A 36 -21.24 -7.05 0.97
N LEU A 37 -20.11 -6.35 0.97
CA LEU A 37 -19.22 -6.32 2.11
C LEU A 37 -19.85 -5.55 3.28
N PRO A 38 -19.59 -5.96 4.51
CA PRO A 38 -19.90 -5.12 5.68
C PRO A 38 -19.14 -3.79 5.61
N GLU A 39 -19.43 -2.88 6.53
CA GLU A 39 -18.67 -1.63 6.62
C GLU A 39 -17.19 -1.90 6.84
N LEU A 40 -16.34 -1.11 6.16
CA LEU A 40 -14.89 -1.19 6.29
C LEU A 40 -14.47 -1.03 7.75
N GLN A 41 -13.67 -1.96 8.24
CA GLN A 41 -13.19 -1.94 9.61
C GLN A 41 -11.78 -1.33 9.67
N PRO A 42 -11.40 -0.65 10.76
CA PRO A 42 -10.06 -0.10 10.92
C PRO A 42 -8.93 -1.16 10.93
N SER A 43 -9.28 -2.44 11.17
CA SER A 43 -8.36 -3.58 11.07
C SER A 43 -8.11 -4.05 9.63
N TRP A 44 -8.94 -3.62 8.66
CA TRP A 44 -8.84 -4.09 7.30
C TRP A 44 -7.71 -3.38 6.54
N PHE A 45 -7.02 -4.14 5.71
CA PHE A 45 -5.94 -3.61 4.89
C PHE A 45 -5.92 -4.30 3.51
N LEU A 46 -5.31 -3.62 2.55
CA LEU A 46 -5.03 -4.13 1.23
C LEU A 46 -3.60 -4.68 1.19
N ALA A 47 -3.44 -5.81 0.53
CA ALA A 47 -2.15 -6.29 0.06
C ALA A 47 -2.18 -6.30 -1.47
N LEU A 48 -1.46 -5.37 -2.09
CA LEU A 48 -1.36 -5.24 -3.54
C LEU A 48 -0.17 -6.05 -4.03
N ASP A 49 -0.41 -6.91 -5.01
CA ASP A 49 0.62 -7.75 -5.62
C ASP A 49 0.82 -7.39 -7.10
N TYR A 50 1.90 -7.89 -7.69
CA TYR A 50 2.21 -7.72 -9.11
C TYR A 50 1.43 -8.66 -10.03
N ASP A 51 0.64 -9.58 -9.49
CA ASP A 51 -0.13 -10.56 -10.25
C ASP A 51 -1.49 -10.08 -10.76
N GLY A 52 -1.84 -8.82 -10.49
CA GLY A 52 -3.09 -8.19 -10.95
C GLY A 52 -4.23 -8.28 -9.94
N ALA A 53 -3.93 -8.53 -8.66
CA ALA A 53 -4.90 -8.58 -7.60
C ALA A 53 -4.46 -7.77 -6.36
N ALA A 54 -5.41 -7.08 -5.75
CA ALA A 54 -5.28 -6.51 -4.43
C ALA A 54 -6.25 -7.22 -3.49
N TYR A 55 -5.70 -7.89 -2.48
CA TYR A 55 -6.47 -8.67 -1.52
C TYR A 55 -6.85 -7.80 -0.34
N VAL A 56 -8.13 -7.80 0.04
CA VAL A 56 -8.65 -7.15 1.25
C VAL A 56 -8.59 -8.14 2.38
N PHE A 57 -7.71 -7.93 3.35
CA PHE A 57 -7.59 -8.75 4.55
C PHE A 57 -8.23 -8.06 5.75
N ASP A 58 -8.82 -8.83 6.64
CA ASP A 58 -9.14 -8.38 8.00
C ASP A 58 -8.01 -8.79 8.95
N GLY A 59 -7.32 -7.79 9.51
CA GLY A 59 -6.25 -8.02 10.47
C GLY A 59 -6.72 -8.58 11.82
N ALA A 60 -8.02 -8.61 12.10
CA ALA A 60 -8.55 -9.16 13.34
C ALA A 60 -8.62 -10.70 13.30
N ASP A 61 -9.05 -11.27 12.18
CA ASP A 61 -9.21 -12.72 12.01
C ASP A 61 -8.23 -13.33 10.99
N GLY A 62 -7.60 -12.50 10.15
CA GLY A 62 -6.67 -12.91 9.10
C GLY A 62 -7.36 -13.42 7.84
N GLU A 63 -8.67 -13.26 7.71
CA GLU A 63 -9.43 -13.73 6.56
C GLU A 63 -9.38 -12.74 5.39
N VAL A 64 -9.42 -13.28 4.18
CA VAL A 64 -9.63 -12.48 2.97
C VAL A 64 -11.11 -12.14 2.85
N LYS A 65 -11.44 -10.86 2.83
CA LYS A 65 -12.81 -10.35 2.68
C LYS A 65 -13.20 -10.15 1.21
N GLY A 66 -12.23 -10.08 0.32
CA GLY A 66 -12.45 -10.00 -1.12
C GLY A 66 -11.21 -9.54 -1.86
N THR A 67 -11.37 -9.36 -3.18
CA THR A 67 -10.27 -9.05 -4.09
C THR A 67 -10.68 -7.93 -5.04
N ILE A 68 -9.79 -6.95 -5.24
CA ILE A 68 -9.90 -5.94 -6.29
C ILE A 68 -8.99 -6.39 -7.43
N SER A 69 -9.57 -6.64 -8.60
CA SER A 69 -8.77 -6.93 -9.81
C SER A 69 -8.19 -5.63 -10.36
N HIS A 70 -6.93 -5.68 -10.76
CA HIS A 70 -6.23 -4.57 -11.39
C HIS A 70 -5.28 -5.07 -12.49
N SER A 71 -4.70 -4.16 -13.26
CA SER A 71 -3.69 -4.55 -14.26
C SER A 71 -2.38 -4.94 -13.59
N GLN A 72 -1.53 -5.70 -14.28
CA GLN A 72 -0.14 -5.96 -13.83
C GLN A 72 0.70 -4.69 -13.73
N TYR A 73 0.21 -3.59 -14.31
CA TYR A 73 0.87 -2.30 -14.40
C TYR A 73 0.07 -1.24 -13.63
N THR A 74 -0.26 -1.54 -12.38
CA THR A 74 -0.89 -0.58 -11.46
C THR A 74 0.16 0.17 -10.64
N THR A 75 -0.22 1.28 -10.02
CA THR A 75 0.67 2.06 -9.15
C THR A 75 0.42 1.76 -7.69
N ALA A 76 -0.71 2.20 -7.20
CA ALA A 76 -1.21 2.03 -5.83
C ALA A 76 -2.70 2.36 -5.83
N ILE A 77 -3.36 2.16 -4.70
CA ILE A 77 -4.77 2.45 -4.51
C ILE A 77 -4.91 3.60 -3.51
N VAL A 78 -5.76 4.56 -3.81
CA VAL A 78 -6.22 5.54 -2.83
C VAL A 78 -7.69 5.32 -2.55
N THR A 79 -8.09 5.40 -1.29
CA THR A 79 -9.46 5.14 -0.85
C THR A 79 -10.16 6.41 -0.42
N LEU A 80 -11.46 6.46 -0.64
CA LEU A 80 -12.35 7.53 -0.18
C LEU A 80 -13.56 6.91 0.54
N PRO A 81 -13.44 6.62 1.85
CA PRO A 81 -14.50 5.95 2.62
C PRO A 81 -15.82 6.71 2.64
N SER A 82 -15.80 8.05 2.63
CA SER A 82 -17.01 8.90 2.60
C SER A 82 -17.92 8.61 1.39
N ARG A 83 -17.34 8.14 0.26
CA ARG A 83 -18.07 7.75 -0.95
C ARG A 83 -18.12 6.25 -1.16
N LYS A 84 -17.47 5.46 -0.29
CA LYS A 84 -17.24 4.01 -0.48
C LYS A 84 -16.58 3.73 -1.84
N GLU A 85 -15.58 4.52 -2.20
CA GLU A 85 -14.86 4.39 -3.45
C GLU A 85 -13.36 4.21 -3.20
N ALA A 86 -12.71 3.47 -4.11
CA ALA A 86 -11.27 3.43 -4.25
C ALA A 86 -10.88 3.79 -5.69
N TYR A 87 -9.71 4.36 -5.84
CA TYR A 87 -9.18 4.81 -7.13
C TYR A 87 -7.80 4.18 -7.33
N LEU A 88 -7.60 3.58 -8.49
CA LEU A 88 -6.33 3.00 -8.88
C LEU A 88 -6.03 3.31 -10.34
N VAL A 89 -4.76 3.35 -10.70
CA VAL A 89 -4.34 3.61 -12.06
C VAL A 89 -3.93 2.30 -12.71
N ASP A 90 -4.62 1.94 -13.77
CA ASP A 90 -4.36 0.75 -14.56
C ASP A 90 -3.81 1.09 -15.93
N SER A 91 -2.82 0.32 -16.39
CA SER A 91 -2.30 0.37 -17.75
C SER A 91 -2.51 -0.97 -18.41
N TYR A 92 -3.19 -0.96 -19.55
CA TYR A 92 -3.48 -2.14 -20.35
C TYR A 92 -2.75 -2.08 -21.70
N TYR A 93 -2.33 -3.23 -22.20
CA TYR A 93 -1.77 -3.37 -23.54
C TYR A 93 -2.62 -4.34 -24.35
N SER A 94 -2.92 -4.00 -25.61
CA SER A 94 -3.78 -4.81 -26.48
C SER A 94 -3.27 -6.23 -26.75
N ARG A 95 -2.01 -6.52 -26.46
CA ARG A 95 -1.34 -7.83 -26.59
C ARG A 95 -0.51 -8.15 -25.35
N LEU A 96 -1.15 -8.23 -24.19
CA LEU A 96 -0.57 -8.48 -22.87
C LEU A 96 0.47 -7.42 -22.44
N VAL A 97 1.70 -7.50 -22.93
CA VAL A 97 2.80 -6.59 -22.59
C VAL A 97 3.21 -5.68 -23.75
N ARG A 98 2.48 -5.69 -24.86
CA ARG A 98 2.78 -4.95 -26.11
C ARG A 98 1.52 -4.47 -26.81
N GLY A 99 1.71 -3.61 -27.80
CA GLY A 99 0.64 -3.09 -28.64
C GLY A 99 0.18 -1.70 -28.22
N THR A 100 -1.08 -1.39 -28.44
CA THR A 100 -1.67 -0.12 -28.02
C THR A 100 -1.81 -0.10 -26.51
N ARG A 101 -1.28 0.93 -25.86
CA ARG A 101 -1.39 1.17 -24.43
C ARG A 101 -2.61 2.03 -24.14
N THR A 102 -3.37 1.64 -23.12
CA THR A 102 -4.50 2.40 -22.58
C THR A 102 -4.30 2.56 -21.09
N ASP A 103 -4.27 3.78 -20.61
CA ASP A 103 -4.20 4.09 -19.18
C ASP A 103 -5.55 4.63 -18.71
N VAL A 104 -6.01 4.15 -17.56
CA VAL A 104 -7.27 4.58 -16.96
C VAL A 104 -7.10 4.80 -15.46
N LEU A 105 -7.89 5.72 -14.91
CA LEU A 105 -8.19 5.74 -13.49
C LEU A 105 -9.45 4.88 -13.28
N THR A 106 -9.27 3.72 -12.68
CA THR A 106 -10.35 2.81 -12.32
C THR A 106 -10.98 3.26 -11.01
N VAL A 107 -12.30 3.34 -10.98
CA VAL A 107 -13.11 3.63 -9.79
C VAL A 107 -13.74 2.34 -9.34
N VAL A 108 -13.45 1.92 -8.11
CA VAL A 108 -13.97 0.70 -7.50
C VAL A 108 -15.01 1.04 -6.45
N ASP A 109 -16.14 0.33 -6.48
CA ASP A 109 -17.14 0.36 -5.42
C ASP A 109 -16.67 -0.53 -4.25
N MET A 110 -16.32 0.09 -3.13
CA MET A 110 -15.81 -0.61 -1.95
C MET A 110 -16.88 -1.39 -1.19
N SER A 111 -18.16 -1.27 -1.55
CA SER A 111 -19.21 -2.09 -0.96
C SER A 111 -19.28 -3.50 -1.53
N ASN A 112 -18.70 -3.74 -2.72
CA ASN A 112 -18.74 -5.03 -3.41
C ASN A 112 -17.47 -5.33 -4.24
N LEU A 113 -16.46 -4.45 -4.17
CA LEU A 113 -15.15 -4.54 -4.84
C LEU A 113 -15.24 -4.66 -6.37
N THR A 114 -16.29 -4.13 -6.99
CA THR A 114 -16.44 -4.14 -8.44
C THR A 114 -16.08 -2.80 -9.07
N THR A 115 -15.60 -2.82 -10.31
CA THR A 115 -15.39 -1.62 -11.10
C THR A 115 -16.70 -0.87 -11.31
N LYS A 116 -16.74 0.40 -10.92
CA LYS A 116 -17.87 1.31 -11.04
C LYS A 116 -17.76 2.20 -12.28
N ALA A 117 -16.54 2.62 -12.59
CA ALA A 117 -16.23 3.46 -13.75
C ALA A 117 -14.74 3.39 -14.10
N GLU A 118 -14.43 3.77 -15.32
CA GLU A 118 -13.06 4.02 -15.79
C GLU A 118 -12.99 5.43 -16.41
N ILE A 119 -11.94 6.17 -16.07
CA ILE A 119 -11.67 7.50 -16.59
C ILE A 119 -10.38 7.41 -17.41
N GLN A 120 -10.48 7.60 -18.71
CA GLN A 120 -9.33 7.48 -19.59
C GLN A 120 -8.29 8.57 -19.30
N LEU A 121 -7.02 8.16 -19.23
CA LEU A 121 -5.86 9.02 -19.05
C LEU A 121 -4.97 9.03 -20.29
N PRO A 122 -4.09 10.03 -20.45
CA PRO A 122 -2.99 9.95 -21.40
C PRO A 122 -2.10 8.73 -21.10
N ALA A 123 -1.64 8.00 -22.14
CA ALA A 123 -0.86 6.78 -22.02
C ALA A 123 0.61 7.04 -21.60
N LYS A 124 0.83 7.54 -20.40
CA LYS A 124 2.14 7.96 -19.86
C LYS A 124 2.31 7.73 -18.36
N THR A 125 1.35 7.11 -17.70
CA THR A 125 1.42 6.91 -16.24
C THR A 125 2.62 6.04 -15.85
N ALA A 126 3.14 6.25 -14.66
CA ALA A 126 4.16 5.37 -14.09
C ALA A 126 3.53 3.99 -13.77
N THR A 127 4.18 2.92 -14.24
CA THR A 127 3.70 1.54 -14.06
C THR A 127 4.49 0.82 -12.95
N LEU A 128 4.76 1.53 -11.85
CA LEU A 128 5.50 1.03 -10.70
C LEU A 128 4.59 1.04 -9.48
N LEU A 129 4.65 -0.03 -8.70
CA LEU A 129 3.89 -0.17 -7.47
C LEU A 129 4.53 0.70 -6.36
N ILE A 130 4.28 2.00 -6.44
CA ILE A 130 4.78 3.02 -5.51
C ILE A 130 3.59 3.87 -5.03
N ARG A 131 3.35 3.90 -3.72
CA ARG A 131 2.21 4.63 -3.12
C ARG A 131 2.14 6.09 -3.52
N GLY A 132 3.26 6.76 -3.57
CA GLY A 132 3.34 8.17 -3.94
C GLY A 132 3.09 8.49 -5.42
N HIS A 133 2.79 7.51 -6.27
CA HIS A 133 2.45 7.76 -7.68
C HIS A 133 0.97 8.11 -7.89
N ILE A 134 0.15 8.03 -6.86
CA ILE A 134 -1.23 8.49 -6.86
C ILE A 134 -1.52 9.20 -5.54
N GLY A 135 -2.31 10.27 -5.58
CA GLY A 135 -2.75 11.00 -4.39
C GLY A 135 -4.15 11.56 -4.56
N LEU A 136 -5.02 11.34 -3.57
CA LEU A 136 -6.32 12.00 -3.49
C LEU A 136 -6.14 13.30 -2.70
N LEU A 137 -6.55 14.43 -3.26
CA LEU A 137 -6.46 15.71 -2.56
C LEU A 137 -7.53 15.82 -1.46
N ASN A 138 -7.29 16.71 -0.50
CA ASN A 138 -8.15 16.88 0.68
C ASN A 138 -9.52 17.51 0.36
N ASP A 139 -9.76 17.92 -0.89
CA ASP A 139 -11.08 18.34 -1.36
C ASP A 139 -11.98 17.14 -1.74
N GLU A 140 -11.49 15.91 -1.61
CA GLU A 140 -12.17 14.66 -1.95
C GLU A 140 -12.70 14.64 -3.40
N ARG A 141 -12.14 15.48 -4.27
CA ARG A 141 -12.57 15.66 -5.65
C ARG A 141 -11.46 15.38 -6.66
N HIS A 142 -10.23 15.81 -6.38
CA HIS A 142 -9.14 15.69 -7.34
C HIS A 142 -8.20 14.57 -6.95
N VAL A 143 -7.95 13.67 -7.89
CA VAL A 143 -6.89 12.66 -7.84
C VAL A 143 -5.73 13.11 -8.73
N VAL A 144 -4.53 13.05 -8.19
CA VAL A 144 -3.28 13.38 -8.87
C VAL A 144 -2.56 12.10 -9.20
N VAL A 145 -2.26 11.86 -10.46
CA VAL A 145 -1.58 10.65 -10.97
C VAL A 145 -0.25 11.02 -11.58
N PHE A 146 0.83 10.39 -11.12
CA PHE A 146 2.18 10.63 -11.62
C PHE A 146 2.42 9.95 -12.98
N ASN A 147 2.99 10.70 -13.92
CA ASN A 147 3.38 10.28 -15.24
C ASN A 147 4.92 10.28 -15.35
N MET A 148 5.48 9.22 -15.96
CA MET A 148 6.92 9.08 -16.10
C MET A 148 7.43 9.41 -17.51
N THR A 149 6.64 9.13 -18.54
CA THR A 149 7.06 9.21 -19.94
C THR A 149 6.17 10.12 -20.77
N PRO A 150 6.66 10.81 -21.79
CA PRO A 150 8.07 10.95 -22.19
C PRO A 150 8.83 11.93 -21.27
N ALA A 151 8.12 12.69 -20.44
CA ALA A 151 8.64 13.57 -19.42
C ALA A 151 7.76 13.48 -18.17
N GLN A 152 8.34 13.73 -17.00
CA GLN A 152 7.62 13.69 -15.74
C GLN A 152 6.57 14.80 -15.66
N SER A 153 5.36 14.40 -15.32
CA SER A 153 4.20 15.26 -15.17
C SER A 153 3.21 14.63 -14.19
N VAL A 154 2.13 15.29 -13.90
CA VAL A 154 0.98 14.70 -13.24
C VAL A 154 -0.29 14.92 -14.06
N SER A 155 -1.15 13.92 -14.10
CA SER A 155 -2.52 14.00 -14.59
C SER A 155 -3.44 14.37 -13.42
N ILE A 156 -4.30 15.35 -13.61
CA ILE A 156 -5.34 15.73 -12.66
C ILE A 156 -6.66 15.14 -13.13
N VAL A 157 -7.33 14.43 -12.22
CA VAL A 157 -8.61 13.77 -12.49
C VAL A 157 -9.65 14.24 -11.49
N ASP A 158 -10.78 14.72 -11.99
CA ASP A 158 -11.96 15.02 -11.20
C ASP A 158 -12.79 13.73 -11.06
N VAL A 159 -12.77 13.15 -9.86
CA VAL A 159 -13.48 11.88 -9.58
C VAL A 159 -14.96 12.07 -9.28
N VAL A 160 -15.43 13.31 -9.10
CA VAL A 160 -16.86 13.64 -8.97
C VAL A 160 -17.50 13.66 -10.34
N ASP A 161 -16.93 14.45 -11.26
CA ASP A 161 -17.43 14.60 -12.63
C ASP A 161 -16.95 13.48 -13.56
N ARG A 162 -16.11 12.56 -13.07
CA ARG A 162 -15.55 11.41 -13.81
C ARG A 162 -14.82 11.82 -15.08
N LYS A 163 -13.92 12.79 -14.98
CA LYS A 163 -13.20 13.31 -16.15
C LYS A 163 -11.73 13.58 -15.86
N PHE A 164 -10.90 13.38 -16.89
CA PHE A 164 -9.55 13.93 -16.94
C PHE A 164 -9.64 15.45 -17.09
N VAL A 165 -8.98 16.19 -16.20
CA VAL A 165 -8.96 17.66 -16.17
C VAL A 165 -7.84 18.21 -17.03
N GLY A 166 -6.62 17.71 -16.83
CA GLY A 166 -5.44 18.22 -17.51
C GLY A 166 -4.15 17.61 -17.01
N GLU A 167 -3.04 18.02 -17.60
CA GLU A 167 -1.70 17.59 -17.27
C GLU A 167 -0.86 18.78 -16.82
N ILE A 168 -0.07 18.58 -15.76
CA ILE A 168 0.83 19.58 -15.19
C ILE A 168 2.26 19.02 -15.27
N SER A 169 3.18 19.74 -15.91
CA SER A 169 4.60 19.34 -15.98
C SER A 169 5.26 19.43 -14.60
N THR A 170 5.97 18.35 -14.19
CA THR A 170 6.66 18.23 -12.89
C THR A 170 8.08 17.69 -13.08
N ALA A 171 8.78 18.15 -14.11
CA ALA A 171 10.11 17.68 -14.47
C ALA A 171 11.06 17.63 -13.27
N GLY A 172 11.67 16.46 -13.03
CA GLY A 172 12.59 16.19 -11.93
C GLY A 172 11.92 15.93 -10.58
N CYS A 173 10.58 15.89 -10.49
CA CYS A 173 9.86 15.66 -9.23
C CYS A 173 8.91 14.47 -9.35
N ALA A 174 8.82 13.69 -8.28
CA ALA A 174 7.94 12.55 -8.12
C ALA A 174 7.35 12.53 -6.70
N ILE A 175 6.55 11.52 -6.38
CA ILE A 175 5.91 11.30 -5.06
C ILE A 175 4.94 12.41 -4.70
N VAL A 176 3.67 12.15 -4.93
CA VAL A 176 2.56 13.06 -4.64
C VAL A 176 2.23 13.01 -3.15
N MET A 177 2.30 14.12 -2.49
CA MET A 177 2.02 14.31 -1.07
C MET A 177 0.92 15.38 -0.91
N PRO A 178 -0.36 15.01 -0.83
CA PRO A 178 -1.44 15.96 -0.63
C PRO A 178 -1.26 16.80 0.63
N VAL A 179 -1.52 18.10 0.52
CA VAL A 179 -1.46 19.09 1.60
C VAL A 179 -2.55 20.14 1.41
N GLU A 180 -2.97 20.80 2.49
CA GLU A 180 -4.05 21.78 2.44
C GLU A 180 -5.29 21.23 1.66
N LEU A 181 -6.16 22.09 1.13
CA LEU A 181 -7.41 21.61 0.49
C LEU A 181 -7.17 21.06 -0.93
N ARG A 182 -6.48 21.84 -1.77
CA ARG A 182 -6.26 21.55 -3.20
C ARG A 182 -4.81 21.76 -3.59
N SER A 183 -3.88 21.31 -2.77
CA SER A 183 -2.46 21.44 -3.02
C SER A 183 -1.76 20.13 -2.74
N PHE A 184 -0.60 19.94 -3.35
CA PHE A 184 0.26 18.80 -3.09
C PHE A 184 1.73 19.18 -3.20
N LEU A 185 2.54 18.52 -2.40
CA LEU A 185 3.99 18.55 -2.51
C LEU A 185 4.48 17.42 -3.41
N MET A 186 5.62 17.63 -4.05
CA MET A 186 6.37 16.58 -4.73
C MET A 186 7.84 16.63 -4.32
N LEU A 187 8.45 15.47 -4.15
CA LEU A 187 9.89 15.32 -3.87
C LEU A 187 10.67 15.45 -5.18
N CYS A 188 11.70 16.29 -5.19
CA CYS A 188 12.48 16.55 -6.40
C CYS A 188 13.92 16.04 -6.28
N GLY A 189 14.47 15.52 -7.39
CA GLY A 189 15.83 14.96 -7.45
C GLY A 189 16.96 15.99 -7.26
N ASP A 190 16.65 17.29 -7.26
CA ASP A 190 17.58 18.35 -6.92
C ASP A 190 17.68 18.65 -5.40
N GLY A 191 17.03 17.82 -4.59
CA GLY A 191 17.03 17.95 -3.13
C GLY A 191 16.02 18.95 -2.58
N THR A 192 15.03 19.36 -3.38
CA THR A 192 13.96 20.29 -3.01
C THR A 192 12.60 19.62 -2.94
N LEU A 193 11.59 20.35 -2.44
CA LEU A 193 10.18 20.07 -2.60
C LEU A 193 9.55 21.07 -3.56
N GLN A 194 8.62 20.60 -4.40
CA GLN A 194 7.78 21.46 -5.21
C GLN A 194 6.35 21.42 -4.68
N LEU A 195 5.79 22.57 -4.34
CA LEU A 195 4.38 22.74 -4.03
C LEU A 195 3.63 23.15 -5.30
N ILE A 196 2.51 22.51 -5.57
CA ILE A 196 1.57 22.86 -6.65
C ILE A 196 0.20 23.10 -6.02
N GLU A 197 -0.43 24.21 -6.41
CA GLU A 197 -1.74 24.66 -5.93
C GLU A 197 -2.74 24.62 -7.09
N LEU A 198 -3.92 24.04 -6.85
CA LEU A 198 -4.98 23.94 -7.85
C LEU A 198 -6.17 24.85 -7.49
N SER A 199 -6.85 25.35 -8.53
CA SER A 199 -8.17 25.97 -8.44
C SER A 199 -9.28 24.91 -8.20
N ALA A 200 -10.50 25.36 -8.06
CA ALA A 200 -11.65 24.49 -7.83
C ALA A 200 -11.97 23.57 -9.05
N ASP A 201 -11.54 23.93 -10.23
CA ASP A 201 -11.70 23.13 -11.45
C ASP A 201 -10.51 22.21 -11.74
N GLY A 202 -9.50 22.18 -10.86
CA GLY A 202 -8.31 21.34 -10.97
C GLY A 202 -7.16 21.93 -11.81
N SER A 203 -7.28 23.17 -12.29
CA SER A 203 -6.22 23.86 -13.03
C SER A 203 -5.13 24.36 -12.08
N GLU A 204 -3.86 24.36 -12.51
CA GLU A 204 -2.75 24.93 -11.73
C GLU A 204 -2.92 26.44 -11.58
N VAL A 205 -2.84 26.95 -10.34
CA VAL A 205 -2.91 28.39 -10.03
C VAL A 205 -1.65 28.91 -9.33
N GLY A 206 -0.80 28.03 -8.86
CA GLY A 206 0.43 28.43 -8.18
C GLY A 206 1.45 27.30 -8.09
N ARG A 207 2.73 27.70 -8.08
CA ARG A 207 3.86 26.79 -7.94
C ARG A 207 4.97 27.42 -7.12
N ARG A 208 5.53 26.67 -6.19
CA ARG A 208 6.66 27.12 -5.37
C ARG A 208 7.66 26.00 -5.18
N ARG A 209 8.93 26.35 -4.96
CA ARG A 209 9.99 25.44 -4.57
C ARG A 209 10.52 25.76 -3.20
N SER A 210 10.91 24.73 -2.44
CA SER A 210 11.66 24.89 -1.19
C SER A 210 13.13 25.21 -1.46
N LYS A 211 13.85 25.54 -0.40
CA LYS A 211 15.32 25.42 -0.40
C LYS A 211 15.72 23.94 -0.48
N VAL A 212 16.94 23.66 -0.95
CA VAL A 212 17.58 22.34 -0.90
C VAL A 212 17.73 21.92 0.56
N PHE A 213 17.34 20.69 0.90
CA PHE A 213 17.40 20.14 2.27
C PHE A 213 17.99 18.74 2.37
N PHE A 214 18.23 18.06 1.26
CA PHE A 214 18.94 16.78 1.19
C PHE A 214 19.79 16.71 -0.09
N ASP A 215 20.72 15.76 -0.13
CA ASP A 215 21.58 15.49 -1.29
C ASP A 215 21.30 14.07 -1.76
N VAL A 216 20.67 13.94 -2.94
CA VAL A 216 20.25 12.64 -3.50
C VAL A 216 21.42 11.69 -3.76
N ASN A 217 22.63 12.21 -3.96
CA ASN A 217 23.83 11.40 -4.20
C ASN A 217 24.51 10.92 -2.91
N LYS A 218 24.21 11.51 -1.75
CA LYS A 218 24.83 11.17 -0.46
C LYS A 218 23.88 10.45 0.47
N ASP A 219 22.64 10.93 0.54
CA ASP A 219 21.63 10.39 1.45
C ASP A 219 20.23 10.64 0.89
N PRO A 220 19.82 9.83 -0.12
CA PRO A 220 18.51 10.00 -0.76
C PRO A 220 17.36 9.74 0.20
N VAL A 221 16.22 10.39 -0.06
CA VAL A 221 14.97 10.19 0.66
C VAL A 221 14.23 8.99 0.06
N PHE A 222 13.68 8.13 0.92
CA PHE A 222 12.79 7.05 0.49
C PHE A 222 11.53 7.58 -0.18
N SER A 223 11.01 6.83 -1.15
CA SER A 223 9.68 7.08 -1.74
C SER A 223 8.53 6.82 -0.76
N GLU A 224 8.78 6.06 0.29
CA GLU A 224 7.83 5.70 1.33
C GLU A 224 7.71 6.80 2.39
N VAL A 225 6.99 7.87 2.04
CA VAL A 225 6.65 8.98 2.95
C VAL A 225 5.43 8.65 3.78
N LYS A 226 5.31 9.22 5.00
CA LYS A 226 4.19 8.92 5.91
C LYS A 226 3.47 10.20 6.36
N TYR A 227 2.15 10.21 6.20
CA TYR A 227 1.30 11.34 6.58
C TYR A 227 1.09 11.42 8.09
N THR A 228 1.40 12.57 8.71
CA THR A 228 1.31 12.77 10.17
C THR A 228 -0.07 13.25 10.64
N GLY A 229 -0.94 13.62 9.72
CA GLY A 229 -2.18 14.36 10.01
C GLY A 229 -2.05 15.86 9.77
N SER A 230 -0.83 16.41 9.77
CA SER A 230 -0.56 17.82 9.53
C SER A 230 0.55 18.06 8.50
N GLY A 231 1.28 17.04 8.12
CA GLY A 231 2.41 17.09 7.18
C GLY A 231 2.88 15.69 6.83
N TRP A 232 4.11 15.58 6.36
CA TRP A 232 4.68 14.34 5.88
C TRP A 232 6.05 14.08 6.52
N LEU A 233 6.26 12.89 7.04
CA LEU A 233 7.57 12.41 7.46
C LEU A 233 8.33 11.88 6.24
N LEU A 234 9.51 12.44 6.02
CA LEU A 234 10.48 12.02 5.03
C LEU A 234 11.66 11.37 5.75
N THR A 235 12.04 10.19 5.32
CA THR A 235 13.16 9.44 5.90
C THR A 235 14.21 9.20 4.84
N THR A 236 15.49 9.41 5.17
CA THR A 236 16.60 9.14 4.26
C THR A 236 17.13 7.71 4.42
N HIS A 237 17.91 7.23 3.44
CA HIS A 237 18.54 5.90 3.47
C HIS A 237 19.48 5.71 4.68
N ASN A 238 20.04 6.76 5.24
CA ASN A 238 20.87 6.71 6.44
C ASN A 238 20.06 6.90 7.74
N GLY A 239 18.72 6.96 7.66
CA GLY A 239 17.85 7.07 8.83
C GLY A 239 17.75 8.47 9.43
N SER A 240 17.95 9.52 8.63
CA SER A 240 17.58 10.90 9.03
C SER A 240 16.08 11.11 8.75
N VAL A 241 15.35 11.57 9.72
CA VAL A 241 13.89 11.81 9.64
C VAL A 241 13.59 13.28 9.74
N ARG A 242 12.67 13.75 8.92
CA ARG A 242 12.26 15.15 8.87
C ARG A 242 10.77 15.26 8.57
N GLU A 243 10.09 16.14 9.26
CA GLU A 243 8.71 16.47 8.92
C GLU A 243 8.69 17.69 8.00
N VAL A 244 7.87 17.62 6.96
CA VAL A 244 7.59 18.75 6.06
C VAL A 244 6.10 19.07 6.10
N ARG A 245 5.76 20.35 6.09
CA ARG A 245 4.39 20.86 6.16
C ARG A 245 4.19 21.98 5.15
N VAL A 246 2.94 22.29 4.89
CA VAL A 246 2.57 23.54 4.21
C VAL A 246 1.71 24.34 5.17
N VAL A 247 2.09 25.57 5.41
CA VAL A 247 1.36 26.49 6.29
C VAL A 247 1.13 27.80 5.52
N SER A 248 -0.13 28.11 5.25
CA SER A 248 -0.53 29.28 4.47
C SER A 248 0.23 29.38 3.13
N GLY A 249 0.28 28.28 2.38
CA GLY A 249 0.94 28.19 1.09
C GLY A 249 2.47 28.25 1.13
N ARG A 250 3.12 28.12 2.29
CA ARG A 250 4.57 28.09 2.45
C ARG A 250 5.05 26.73 2.88
N ILE A 251 6.11 26.24 2.22
CA ILE A 251 6.75 24.98 2.58
C ILE A 251 7.59 25.21 3.83
N ASP A 252 7.21 24.53 4.92
CA ASP A 252 7.97 24.48 6.17
C ASP A 252 8.69 23.14 6.26
N ILE A 253 10.02 23.20 6.41
CA ILE A 253 10.88 22.03 6.52
C ILE A 253 11.43 22.00 7.94
N GLY A 254 10.93 21.08 8.73
CA GLY A 254 11.33 20.89 10.11
C GLY A 254 12.79 20.43 10.26
N GLU A 255 13.32 20.50 11.48
CA GLU A 255 14.65 20.00 11.80
C GLU A 255 14.73 18.48 11.66
N ALA A 256 15.85 18.00 11.14
CA ALA A 256 16.14 16.59 11.07
C ALA A 256 16.47 16.00 12.44
N TRP A 257 16.05 14.75 12.66
CA TRP A 257 16.52 13.93 13.76
C TRP A 257 16.97 12.57 13.25
N SER A 258 17.84 11.90 13.98
CA SER A 258 18.39 10.61 13.57
C SER A 258 17.67 9.44 14.24
N MET A 259 17.40 8.39 13.46
CA MET A 259 16.93 7.09 13.97
C MET A 259 18.03 6.37 14.76
N LEU A 260 19.31 6.68 14.49
CA LEU A 260 20.47 6.04 15.10
C LEU A 260 21.01 6.87 16.25
N THR A 261 21.29 6.23 17.37
CA THR A 261 22.08 6.79 18.48
C THR A 261 23.58 6.66 18.17
N ASP A 262 24.42 7.28 18.99
CA ASP A 262 25.87 7.12 18.87
C ASP A 262 26.31 5.68 19.13
N GLU A 263 25.63 4.95 20.02
CA GLU A 263 25.88 3.52 20.29
C GLU A 263 25.58 2.66 19.05
N ASP A 264 24.46 2.94 18.34
CA ASP A 264 24.12 2.21 17.11
C ASP A 264 25.17 2.38 16.02
N ARG A 265 25.92 3.51 16.03
CA ARG A 265 27.01 3.80 15.08
C ARG A 265 28.36 3.22 15.47
N GLN A 266 28.57 2.98 16.76
CA GLN A 266 29.84 2.52 17.33
C GLN A 266 29.98 0.99 17.35
N ASP A 267 29.03 0.24 16.82
CA ASP A 267 29.00 -1.23 16.84
C ASP A 267 30.13 -1.89 16.01
N GLY A 268 31.36 -1.39 16.19
CA GLY A 268 32.65 -2.00 15.82
C GLY A 268 32.92 -2.26 14.33
N ASN A 269 31.92 -2.26 13.50
CA ASN A 269 32.04 -2.46 12.05
C ASN A 269 31.71 -1.17 11.28
N THR A 270 32.74 -0.39 10.93
CA THR A 270 32.60 0.85 10.17
C THR A 270 32.02 0.68 8.76
N LYS A 271 31.91 -0.56 8.26
CA LYS A 271 31.44 -0.86 6.90
C LYS A 271 29.94 -1.20 6.85
N GLU A 272 29.40 -1.73 7.93
CA GLU A 272 27.99 -2.11 8.02
C GLU A 272 27.35 -1.43 9.22
N GLN A 273 26.35 -0.61 8.96
CA GLN A 273 25.61 0.15 9.99
C GLN A 273 24.13 -0.22 9.95
N TRP A 274 23.42 0.06 11.02
CA TRP A 274 21.98 -0.01 11.03
C TRP A 274 21.39 0.98 10.01
N ARG A 275 20.46 0.49 9.19
CA ARG A 275 19.78 1.27 8.15
C ARG A 275 18.32 0.84 8.03
N PRO A 276 17.41 1.74 7.67
CA PRO A 276 16.08 1.33 7.22
C PRO A 276 16.21 0.54 5.91
N GLY A 277 15.34 -0.47 5.74
CA GLY A 277 15.32 -1.24 4.50
C GLY A 277 14.11 -2.14 4.37
N GLY A 278 13.86 -2.56 3.14
CA GLY A 278 12.70 -3.32 2.71
C GLY A 278 11.98 -2.64 1.56
N MET A 279 10.98 -3.29 1.01
CA MET A 279 10.13 -2.73 -0.04
C MET A 279 9.27 -1.56 0.51
N GLN A 280 8.72 -1.74 1.72
CA GLN A 280 7.93 -0.75 2.43
C GLN A 280 8.39 -0.69 3.90
N PRO A 281 9.49 0.02 4.19
CA PRO A 281 10.14 -0.06 5.49
C PRO A 281 9.44 0.71 6.61
N PHE A 282 8.46 1.56 6.31
CA PHE A 282 7.91 2.48 7.29
C PHE A 282 6.41 2.36 7.47
N ALA A 283 5.95 2.54 8.72
CA ALA A 283 4.56 2.73 9.07
C ALA A 283 4.42 3.78 10.19
N LEU A 284 3.28 4.47 10.24
CA LEU A 284 3.01 5.49 11.24
C LEU A 284 1.64 5.29 11.86
N HIS A 285 1.58 5.15 13.18
CA HIS A 285 0.34 5.26 13.93
C HIS A 285 0.15 6.71 14.37
N ARG A 286 -0.73 7.43 13.68
CA ARG A 286 -0.85 8.90 13.79
C ARG A 286 -1.26 9.37 15.18
N SER A 287 -2.35 8.81 15.74
CA SER A 287 -2.88 9.28 17.02
C SER A 287 -1.94 9.02 18.20
N ALA A 288 -1.13 7.97 18.15
CA ALA A 288 -0.11 7.67 19.15
C ALA A 288 1.25 8.32 18.85
N ALA A 289 1.42 8.95 17.68
CA ALA A 289 2.68 9.51 17.18
C ALA A 289 3.83 8.47 17.20
N LEU A 290 3.53 7.21 16.88
CA LEU A 290 4.49 6.11 16.83
C LEU A 290 4.88 5.79 15.39
N PHE A 291 6.16 5.97 15.09
CA PHE A 291 6.76 5.65 13.80
C PHE A 291 7.54 4.35 13.88
N TYR A 292 7.18 3.40 13.04
CA TYR A 292 7.77 2.06 12.98
C TYR A 292 8.66 1.96 11.75
N ALA A 293 9.82 1.35 11.89
CA ALA A 293 10.75 1.16 10.80
C ALA A 293 11.35 -0.25 10.80
N LEU A 294 11.35 -0.88 9.63
CA LEU A 294 12.15 -2.08 9.37
C LEU A 294 13.61 -1.68 9.26
N MET A 295 14.47 -2.38 9.99
CA MET A 295 15.89 -2.09 10.09
C MET A 295 16.74 -3.32 9.80
N HIS A 296 17.85 -3.12 9.12
CA HIS A 296 18.89 -4.13 8.87
C HIS A 296 20.28 -3.55 9.09
N LYS A 297 21.28 -4.41 9.24
CA LYS A 297 22.69 -4.01 9.17
C LYS A 297 23.18 -4.15 7.74
N GLY A 298 23.70 -3.08 7.17
CA GLY A 298 24.16 -3.09 5.78
C GLY A 298 25.09 -1.94 5.44
N LYS A 299 25.68 -2.04 4.24
CA LYS A 299 26.51 -0.99 3.63
C LYS A 299 25.65 0.16 3.13
N VAL A 300 26.28 1.19 2.60
CA VAL A 300 25.59 2.22 1.82
C VAL A 300 24.86 1.56 0.63
N ASP A 301 23.71 2.10 0.26
CA ASP A 301 22.85 1.64 -0.85
C ASP A 301 22.26 0.22 -0.69
N THR A 302 22.07 -0.22 0.57
CA THR A 302 21.37 -1.48 0.87
C THR A 302 19.91 -1.29 1.30
N HIS A 303 19.33 -0.15 1.02
CA HIS A 303 17.96 0.21 1.40
C HIS A 303 16.87 -0.76 0.88
N GLY A 304 17.16 -1.54 -0.17
CA GLY A 304 16.28 -2.61 -0.67
C GLY A 304 16.39 -3.93 0.07
N GLN A 305 17.31 -4.07 1.06
CA GLN A 305 17.41 -5.29 1.86
C GLN A 305 16.31 -5.35 2.91
N ASP A 306 15.75 -6.54 3.08
CA ASP A 306 14.69 -6.81 4.04
C ASP A 306 15.14 -6.61 5.49
N GLY A 307 14.26 -6.10 6.34
CA GLY A 307 14.58 -5.77 7.73
C GLY A 307 14.60 -6.98 8.64
N LYS A 308 15.51 -6.99 9.61
CA LYS A 308 15.63 -8.04 10.66
C LYS A 308 15.10 -7.59 12.02
N GLU A 309 14.87 -6.31 12.18
CA GLU A 309 14.28 -5.71 13.38
C GLU A 309 13.22 -4.70 13.02
N ILE A 310 12.26 -4.48 13.91
CA ILE A 310 11.40 -3.31 13.92
C ILE A 310 11.87 -2.38 15.03
N TRP A 311 12.11 -1.13 14.67
CA TRP A 311 12.37 -0.07 15.62
C TRP A 311 11.17 0.86 15.69
N VAL A 312 10.80 1.28 16.90
CA VAL A 312 9.66 2.15 17.16
C VAL A 312 10.14 3.47 17.74
N PHE A 313 9.67 4.56 17.16
CA PHE A 313 10.05 5.92 17.53
C PHE A 313 8.82 6.72 17.95
N ASP A 314 8.95 7.48 19.03
CA ASP A 314 8.03 8.55 19.38
C ASP A 314 8.40 9.80 18.55
N THR A 315 7.55 10.19 17.61
CA THR A 315 7.83 11.31 16.71
C THR A 315 7.78 12.67 17.41
N ASN A 316 6.99 12.81 18.50
CA ASN A 316 6.93 14.03 19.28
C ASN A 316 8.23 14.24 20.08
N ARG A 317 8.79 13.15 20.64
CA ARG A 317 10.04 13.17 21.38
C ARG A 317 11.27 12.94 20.52
N ARG A 318 11.08 12.58 19.24
CA ARG A 318 12.14 12.32 18.25
C ARG A 318 13.17 11.28 18.75
N ARG A 319 12.69 10.21 19.40
CA ARG A 319 13.56 9.18 19.98
C ARG A 319 12.97 7.79 19.84
N ARG A 320 13.86 6.80 19.79
CA ARG A 320 13.48 5.39 19.82
C ARG A 320 12.89 5.03 21.21
N VAL A 321 11.74 4.37 21.20
CA VAL A 321 11.04 3.92 22.41
C VAL A 321 11.05 2.40 22.55
N ALA A 322 11.19 1.67 21.42
CA ALA A 322 11.32 0.20 21.45
C ALA A 322 12.09 -0.29 20.21
N ARG A 323 12.63 -1.50 20.31
CA ARG A 323 13.13 -2.29 19.18
C ARG A 323 12.93 -3.78 19.49
N PHE A 324 12.67 -4.59 18.46
CA PHE A 324 12.56 -6.03 18.61
C PHE A 324 13.02 -6.74 17.35
N ALA A 325 13.69 -7.88 17.54
CA ALA A 325 14.15 -8.71 16.45
C ALA A 325 12.99 -9.52 15.87
N LEU A 326 12.99 -9.66 14.55
CA LEU A 326 12.09 -10.54 13.83
C LEU A 326 12.72 -11.92 13.67
N PRO A 327 11.94 -13.01 13.77
CA PRO A 327 12.43 -14.36 13.51
C PRO A 327 12.60 -14.65 12.00
N PHE A 328 12.25 -13.71 11.14
CA PHE A 328 12.35 -13.75 9.67
C PHE A 328 12.82 -12.39 9.14
N GLU A 329 12.97 -12.26 7.84
CA GLU A 329 13.29 -11.00 7.16
C GLU A 329 11.98 -10.34 6.69
N GLY A 330 11.65 -9.18 7.28
CA GLY A 330 10.45 -8.42 6.96
C GLY A 330 10.66 -7.52 5.75
N ARG A 331 9.71 -7.55 4.80
CA ARG A 331 9.79 -6.84 3.52
C ARG A 331 8.92 -5.59 3.47
N SER A 332 7.67 -5.69 3.89
CA SER A 332 6.71 -4.58 3.92
C SER A 332 6.05 -4.47 5.28
N LEU A 333 5.89 -3.24 5.74
CA LEU A 333 5.39 -2.90 7.06
C LEU A 333 4.20 -1.94 6.95
N LEU A 334 3.12 -2.27 7.64
CA LEU A 334 1.96 -1.39 7.83
C LEU A 334 1.52 -1.43 9.29
N VAL A 335 0.88 -0.38 9.76
CA VAL A 335 0.25 -0.33 11.08
C VAL A 335 -1.20 0.14 10.96
N SER A 336 -2.13 -0.54 11.65
CA SER A 336 -3.53 -0.10 11.69
C SER A 336 -3.67 1.17 12.52
N GLN A 337 -4.73 1.94 12.26
CA GLN A 337 -5.01 3.18 13.00
C GLN A 337 -6.01 2.96 14.16
N GLU A 338 -6.12 1.72 14.65
CA GLU A 338 -6.94 1.36 15.80
C GLU A 338 -6.35 1.90 17.12
N ALA A 339 -7.17 2.05 18.15
CA ALA A 339 -6.69 2.47 19.48
C ALA A 339 -5.60 1.53 20.06
N VAL A 340 -5.70 0.23 19.76
CA VAL A 340 -4.64 -0.75 19.95
C VAL A 340 -4.17 -1.18 18.57
N PRO A 341 -3.07 -0.63 18.08
CA PRO A 341 -2.64 -0.86 16.70
C PRO A 341 -2.20 -2.31 16.49
N ARG A 342 -2.43 -2.81 15.27
CA ARG A 342 -1.80 -4.03 14.76
C ARG A 342 -0.69 -3.65 13.81
N ILE A 343 0.40 -4.41 13.86
CA ILE A 343 1.47 -4.34 12.88
C ILE A 343 1.25 -5.47 11.88
N TYR A 344 1.20 -5.14 10.61
CA TYR A 344 1.13 -6.08 9.49
C TYR A 344 2.49 -6.11 8.80
N LEU A 345 3.02 -7.30 8.61
CA LEU A 345 4.32 -7.54 7.98
C LEU A 345 4.17 -8.58 6.88
N SER A 346 4.72 -8.31 5.71
CA SER A 346 5.04 -9.37 4.77
C SER A 346 6.49 -9.78 4.89
N ASP A 347 6.80 -11.05 4.61
CA ASP A 347 8.16 -11.56 4.53
C ASP A 347 8.54 -11.95 3.09
N LYS A 348 9.77 -12.43 2.89
CA LYS A 348 10.27 -12.88 1.59
C LYS A 348 9.60 -14.17 1.09
N ASP A 349 8.99 -14.94 1.97
CA ASP A 349 8.31 -16.20 1.66
C ASP A 349 6.80 -15.98 1.43
N HIS A 350 6.38 -14.71 1.23
CA HIS A 350 5.02 -14.27 0.92
C HIS A 350 4.00 -14.47 2.04
N LYS A 351 4.47 -14.71 3.26
CA LYS A 351 3.61 -14.83 4.44
C LYS A 351 3.26 -13.45 4.98
N LEU A 352 2.09 -13.37 5.59
CA LEU A 352 1.66 -12.20 6.34
C LEU A 352 1.69 -12.50 7.84
N HIS A 353 2.27 -11.60 8.61
CA HIS A 353 2.38 -11.71 10.06
C HIS A 353 1.69 -10.54 10.73
N ILE A 354 0.84 -10.82 11.72
CA ILE A 354 0.07 -9.82 12.45
C ILE A 354 0.55 -9.79 13.90
N TYR A 355 1.05 -8.64 14.34
CA TYR A 355 1.53 -8.40 15.70
C TYR A 355 0.64 -7.42 16.44
N ASP A 356 0.57 -7.56 17.76
CA ASP A 356 0.10 -6.49 18.66
C ASP A 356 1.11 -5.33 18.61
N GLY A 357 0.66 -4.14 18.27
CA GLY A 357 1.55 -3.00 18.02
C GLY A 357 2.17 -2.39 19.27
N TYR A 358 1.60 -2.63 20.46
CA TYR A 358 2.17 -2.18 21.73
C TYR A 358 3.01 -3.26 22.44
N LYS A 359 2.50 -4.50 22.47
CA LYS A 359 3.18 -5.62 23.13
C LYS A 359 4.26 -6.23 22.27
N LEU A 360 4.26 -5.92 20.95
CA LEU A 360 5.19 -6.44 19.96
C LEU A 360 5.21 -7.98 19.94
N LYS A 361 4.03 -8.58 20.18
CA LYS A 361 3.83 -10.02 20.22
C LYS A 361 3.08 -10.50 18.99
N LEU A 362 3.60 -11.55 18.36
CA LEU A 362 2.93 -12.20 17.23
C LEU A 362 1.54 -12.71 17.67
N GLN A 363 0.51 -12.29 16.96
CA GLN A 363 -0.88 -12.73 17.15
C GLN A 363 -1.25 -13.83 16.17
N ARG A 364 -0.79 -13.69 14.89
CA ARG A 364 -1.15 -14.61 13.81
C ARG A 364 -0.10 -14.56 12.69
N SER A 365 0.05 -15.70 12.02
CA SER A 365 0.68 -15.78 10.69
C SER A 365 -0.31 -16.38 9.69
N ILE A 366 -0.29 -15.86 8.46
CA ILE A 366 -1.05 -16.35 7.31
C ILE A 366 -0.02 -16.90 6.33
N ASP A 367 0.11 -18.22 6.30
CA ASP A 367 1.14 -18.92 5.52
C ASP A 367 0.77 -19.00 4.03
N ASP A 368 -0.52 -19.11 3.72
CA ASP A 368 -1.06 -19.11 2.36
C ASP A 368 -1.84 -17.80 2.15
N SER A 369 -1.11 -16.73 1.94
CA SER A 369 -1.69 -15.41 1.75
C SER A 369 -2.18 -15.14 0.31
N GLY A 370 -1.87 -16.03 -0.63
CA GLY A 370 -2.13 -15.83 -2.05
C GLY A 370 -1.22 -14.80 -2.72
N LEU A 371 -0.25 -14.22 -2.00
CA LEU A 371 0.67 -13.23 -2.54
C LEU A 371 1.82 -13.89 -3.29
N SER A 372 2.25 -13.32 -4.43
CA SER A 372 3.23 -13.93 -5.34
C SER A 372 4.62 -13.30 -5.33
N GLY A 373 4.81 -12.12 -4.76
CA GLY A 373 6.12 -11.48 -4.95
C GLY A 373 6.60 -10.50 -3.90
N GLY A 374 5.78 -9.83 -3.23
CA GLY A 374 6.10 -8.75 -2.31
C GLY A 374 5.00 -7.73 -2.38
N ALA A 375 4.13 -7.77 -1.41
CA ALA A 375 2.96 -6.94 -1.40
C ALA A 375 3.28 -5.53 -0.90
N LEU A 376 2.73 -4.55 -1.57
CA LEU A 376 2.53 -3.23 -0.98
C LEU A 376 1.34 -3.34 -0.02
N LEU A 377 1.58 -3.15 1.26
CA LEU A 377 0.54 -3.15 2.28
C LEU A 377 -0.04 -1.74 2.44
N GLN A 378 -1.36 -1.64 2.47
CA GLN A 378 -2.02 -0.35 2.56
C GLN A 378 -3.29 -0.46 3.42
N ALA A 379 -3.45 0.44 4.40
CA ALA A 379 -4.72 0.55 5.10
C ALA A 379 -5.81 1.10 4.18
N LEU A 380 -7.06 0.80 4.53
CA LEU A 380 -8.22 1.28 3.77
C LEU A 380 -8.65 2.71 4.15
N MET A 381 -7.89 3.35 5.04
CA MET A 381 -8.10 4.75 5.41
C MET A 381 -7.18 5.65 4.58
N PRO A 382 -7.59 6.89 4.24
CA PRO A 382 -6.74 7.80 3.49
C PRO A 382 -5.42 8.09 4.20
N TYR A 383 -4.31 8.12 3.44
CA TYR A 383 -2.97 8.55 3.89
C TYR A 383 -2.41 7.78 5.10
N ASP A 384 -2.11 6.51 4.90
CA ASP A 384 -1.30 5.74 5.86
C ASP A 384 0.19 5.96 5.68
#